data_029274b4d47e411e60b42bac889896c6
#
_entry.id   029274b4d47e411e60b42bac889896c6
#
_cell.length_a   1.000
_cell.length_b   1.000
_cell.length_c   1.000
_cell.angle_alpha   90.00
_cell.angle_beta   90.00
_cell.angle_gamma   90.00
#
_symmetry.space_group_name_H-M   'P 1'
#
loop_
_entity.id
_entity.type
_entity.pdbx_description
1 polymer ?
#
loop_
_entity_poly.entity_id
_entity_poly.type
_entity_poly.pdbx_seq_one_letter_code
_entity_poly.pdbx_strand_id
1 'polypeptide(L)' 'MKLSDEDRDRLALHSAFAVHQIARWIATRDDIPKDIRDRLRGHISALEGVMVTSGHDWIRDEMEATEAALHA' A
#
# COMPACT_ATOMS: atom_id res chain seq x y z
N MET A 1 4.31 -15.96 -22.58
CA MET A 1 2.94 -16.13 -22.10
C MET A 1 2.34 -14.78 -21.73
N LYS A 2 1.15 -14.49 -22.23
CA LYS A 2 0.47 -13.25 -21.85
C LYS A 2 -0.42 -13.49 -20.64
N LEU A 3 -0.33 -12.60 -19.66
CA LEU A 3 -1.27 -12.58 -18.55
C LEU A 3 -2.62 -12.06 -19.05
N SER A 4 -3.71 -12.59 -18.49
CA SER A 4 -5.04 -12.03 -18.69
C SER A 4 -5.12 -10.64 -18.07
N ASP A 5 -6.10 -9.83 -18.46
CA ASP A 5 -6.31 -8.51 -17.85
C ASP A 5 -6.57 -8.64 -16.35
N GLU A 6 -7.33 -9.65 -15.93
CA GLU A 6 -7.60 -9.93 -14.52
C GLU A 6 -6.31 -10.27 -13.76
N ASP A 7 -5.44 -11.09 -14.33
CA ASP A 7 -4.18 -11.45 -13.69
C ASP A 7 -3.25 -10.24 -13.57
N ARG A 8 -3.23 -9.37 -14.58
CA ARG A 8 -2.46 -8.12 -14.53
C ARG A 8 -2.97 -7.20 -13.44
N ASP A 9 -4.30 -7.08 -13.29
CA ASP A 9 -4.89 -6.26 -12.23
C ASP A 9 -4.54 -6.81 -10.87
N ARG A 10 -4.62 -8.13 -10.68
CA ARG A 10 -4.22 -8.77 -9.42
C ARG A 10 -2.75 -8.53 -9.10
N LEU A 11 -1.89 -8.69 -10.09
CA LEU A 11 -0.45 -8.47 -9.91
C LEU A 11 -0.18 -7.03 -9.48
N ALA A 12 -0.80 -6.06 -10.16
CA ALA A 12 -0.63 -4.65 -9.84
C ALA A 12 -1.15 -4.33 -8.43
N LEU A 13 -2.33 -4.82 -8.06
CA LEU A 13 -2.92 -4.57 -6.76
C LEU A 13 -2.15 -5.21 -5.62
N HIS A 14 -1.75 -6.47 -5.76
CA HIS A 14 -0.95 -7.13 -4.73
C HIS A 14 0.42 -6.48 -4.57
N SER A 15 1.04 -6.06 -5.66
CA SER A 15 2.29 -5.33 -5.61
C SER A 15 2.13 -4.00 -4.89
N ALA A 16 1.05 -3.26 -5.19
CA ALA A 16 0.75 -1.99 -4.53
C ALA A 16 0.52 -2.19 -3.04
N PHE A 17 -0.21 -3.23 -2.63
CA PHE A 17 -0.45 -3.52 -1.23
C PHE A 17 0.81 -3.91 -0.48
N ALA A 18 1.65 -4.74 -1.10
CA ALA A 18 2.92 -5.12 -0.48
C ALA A 18 3.81 -3.90 -0.23
N VAL A 19 3.94 -3.04 -1.24
CA VAL A 19 4.70 -1.80 -1.13
C VAL A 19 4.07 -0.87 -0.08
N HIS A 20 2.76 -0.74 -0.08
CA HIS A 20 2.02 0.10 0.88
C HIS A 20 2.28 -0.33 2.31
N GLN A 21 2.18 -1.62 2.60
CA GLN A 21 2.40 -2.16 3.94
C GLN A 21 3.83 -1.92 4.42
N ILE A 22 4.81 -2.17 3.56
CA ILE A 22 6.22 -1.95 3.88
C ILE A 22 6.48 -0.45 4.09
N ALA A 23 5.97 0.39 3.22
CA ALA A 23 6.16 1.84 3.31
C ALA A 23 5.53 2.41 4.59
N ARG A 24 4.33 1.94 4.96
CA ARG A 24 3.66 2.34 6.20
C ARG A 24 4.49 1.95 7.41
N TRP A 25 5.04 0.74 7.41
CA TRP A 25 5.89 0.27 8.51
C TRP A 25 7.15 1.13 8.64
N ILE A 26 7.83 1.40 7.52
CA ILE A 26 9.04 2.24 7.52
C ILE A 26 8.71 3.65 8.00
N ALA A 27 7.58 4.21 7.58
CA ALA A 27 7.16 5.58 7.95
C ALA A 27 6.89 5.74 9.45
N THR A 28 6.67 4.63 10.18
CA THR A 28 6.48 4.67 11.64
C THR A 28 7.78 4.57 12.43
N ARG A 29 8.91 4.31 11.78
CA ARG A 29 10.19 4.11 12.47
C ARG A 29 10.88 5.44 12.74
N ASP A 30 11.37 5.59 13.97
CA ASP A 30 12.08 6.79 14.39
C ASP A 30 13.52 6.85 13.88
N ASP A 31 14.09 5.70 13.50
CA ASP A 31 15.47 5.58 13.01
C ASP A 31 15.61 5.91 11.52
N ILE A 32 14.52 6.24 10.85
CA ILE A 32 14.53 6.64 9.44
C ILE A 32 14.57 8.17 9.37
N PRO A 33 15.46 8.77 8.54
CA PRO A 33 15.52 10.22 8.39
C PRO A 33 14.16 10.83 8.01
N LYS A 34 13.88 11.99 8.59
CA LYS A 34 12.58 12.67 8.42
C LYS A 34 12.26 12.92 6.94
N ASP A 35 13.24 13.32 6.14
CA ASP A 35 13.04 13.61 4.73
C ASP A 35 12.54 12.38 3.96
N ILE A 36 13.10 11.22 4.28
CA ILE A 36 12.71 9.95 3.65
C ILE A 36 11.31 9.58 4.10
N ARG A 37 11.00 9.73 5.39
CA ARG A 37 9.65 9.46 5.91
C ARG A 37 8.60 10.35 5.26
N ASP A 38 8.89 11.63 5.08
CA ASP A 38 7.98 12.58 4.45
C ASP A 38 7.71 12.22 2.98
N ARG A 39 8.76 11.81 2.25
CA ARG A 39 8.60 11.34 0.86
C ARG A 39 7.76 10.07 0.79
N LEU A 40 8.01 9.12 1.70
CA LEU A 40 7.22 7.89 1.78
C LEU A 40 5.74 8.19 2.04
N ARG A 41 5.43 9.12 2.94
CA ARG A 41 4.04 9.52 3.21
C ARG A 41 3.36 10.06 1.96
N GLY A 42 4.06 10.82 1.14
CA GLY A 42 3.53 11.29 -0.14
C GLY A 42 3.19 10.14 -1.08
N HIS A 43 4.08 9.16 -1.19
CA HIS A 43 3.84 7.96 -2.02
C HIS A 43 2.73 7.10 -1.46
N ILE A 44 2.64 6.96 -0.13
CA ILE A 44 1.57 6.23 0.54
C ILE A 44 0.21 6.86 0.20
N SER A 45 0.10 8.18 0.30
CA SER A 45 -1.14 8.89 -0.05
C SER A 45 -1.53 8.65 -1.51
N ALA A 46 -0.58 8.70 -2.43
CA ALA A 46 -0.84 8.44 -3.84
C ALA A 46 -1.32 7.00 -4.07
N LEU A 47 -0.67 6.02 -3.43
CA LEU A 47 -1.07 4.62 -3.52
C LEU A 47 -2.47 4.39 -2.96
N GLU A 48 -2.77 4.97 -1.81
CA GLU A 48 -4.10 4.85 -1.18
C GLU A 48 -5.19 5.42 -2.08
N GLY A 49 -4.92 6.54 -2.75
CA GLY A 49 -5.86 7.12 -3.70
C GLY A 49 -6.17 6.18 -4.86
N VAL A 50 -5.14 5.55 -5.43
CA VAL A 50 -5.31 4.58 -6.53
C VAL A 50 -6.04 3.34 -6.06
N MET A 51 -5.67 2.81 -4.89
CA MET A 51 -6.30 1.61 -4.34
C MET A 51 -7.79 1.82 -4.08
N VAL A 52 -8.16 2.95 -3.48
CA VAL A 52 -9.56 3.28 -3.23
C VAL A 52 -10.33 3.45 -4.54
N THR A 53 -9.72 4.11 -5.53
CA THR A 53 -10.36 4.35 -6.83
C THR A 53 -10.57 3.06 -7.61
N SER A 54 -9.78 2.00 -7.35
CA SER A 54 -9.92 0.73 -8.05
C SER A 54 -11.27 0.04 -7.80
N GLY A 55 -11.94 0.34 -6.68
CA GLY A 55 -13.29 -0.14 -6.39
C GLY A 55 -13.41 -1.59 -5.99
N HIS A 56 -12.33 -2.27 -5.67
CA HIS A 56 -12.38 -3.65 -5.18
C HIS A 56 -12.73 -3.71 -3.70
N ASP A 57 -13.73 -4.51 -3.33
CA ASP A 57 -14.22 -4.61 -1.94
C ASP A 57 -13.16 -5.06 -0.95
N TRP A 58 -12.29 -5.99 -1.37
CA TRP A 58 -11.26 -6.53 -0.49
C TRP A 58 -10.16 -5.53 -0.13
N ILE A 59 -10.06 -4.41 -0.84
CA ILE A 59 -9.07 -3.37 -0.56
C ILE A 59 -9.28 -2.77 0.82
N ARG A 60 -10.53 -2.51 1.20
CA ARG A 60 -10.84 -1.98 2.53
C ARG A 60 -10.35 -2.94 3.61
N ASP A 61 -10.61 -4.23 3.45
CA ASP A 61 -10.22 -5.24 4.42
C ASP A 61 -8.70 -5.30 4.57
N GLU A 62 -7.96 -5.22 3.46
CA GLU A 62 -6.50 -5.19 3.48
C GLU A 62 -5.95 -3.92 4.15
N MET A 63 -6.54 -2.77 3.89
CA MET A 63 -6.13 -1.52 4.52
C MET A 63 -6.41 -1.56 6.02
N GLU A 64 -7.54 -2.09 6.45
CA GLU A 64 -7.87 -2.28 7.86
C GLU A 64 -6.91 -3.25 8.54
N ALA A 65 -6.56 -4.35 7.86
CA ALA A 65 -5.59 -5.31 8.37
C ALA A 65 -4.21 -4.68 8.55
N THR A 66 -3.78 -3.83 7.61
CA THR A 66 -2.52 -3.09 7.71
C THR A 66 -2.53 -2.16 8.92
N GLU A 67 -3.60 -1.39 9.11
CA GLU A 67 -3.73 -0.50 10.26
C GLU A 67 -3.69 -1.29 11.59
N ALA A 68 -4.41 -2.39 11.67
CA ALA A 68 -4.41 -3.25 12.86
C ALA A 68 -3.01 -3.78 13.16
N ALA A 69 -2.27 -4.21 12.15
CA ALA A 69 -0.91 -4.73 12.32
C ALA A 69 0.06 -3.63 12.80
N LEU A 70 -0.11 -2.39 12.32
CA LEU A 70 0.75 -1.26 12.72
C LEU A 70 0.53 -0.84 14.17
N HIS A 71 -0.65 -1.09 14.72
CA HIS A 71 -1.02 -0.71 16.08
C HIS A 71 -1.08 -1.90 17.05
N ALA A 72 -0.63 -3.04 16.60
CA ALA A 72 -0.61 -4.24 17.44
C ALA A 72 0.47 -4.19 18.52
#